data_3dc237c691c408c7c357c9e427afeabf
#
_entry.id   3dc237c691c408c7c357c9e427afeabf
#
_cell.length_a   1.000
_cell.length_b   1.000
_cell.length_c   1.000
_cell.angle_alpha   90.00
_cell.angle_beta   90.00
_cell.angle_gamma   90.00
#
_symmetry.space_group_name_H-M   'P 1'
#
loop_
_entity.id
_entity.type
_entity.pdbx_description
1 polymer ?
#
loop_
_entity_poly.entity_id
_entity_poly.type
_entity_poly.pdbx_seq_one_letter_code
_entity_poly.pdbx_strand_id
1 'polypeptide(L)'
;EDVEEVVIESTETDQEEEVEIEEVEEVDEVIEDVPFSAIQDVPVFPGCEKYTTNEERKKCMSEKVRKFVNKRFDTGLGSDLGLSGINRVYVQFKISAKGNIVDVRAQASHPKLKEEGERVVNKLPDMKPGKQRGKAVGVIYQLPITFKIQD
;
A
#
# COMPACT_ATOMS: atom_id res chain seq x y z
N GLU A 1 8.70 -9.65 3.63
CA GLU A 1 9.65 -9.06 3.02
C GLU A 1 10.06 -9.82 1.91
N ASP A 2 10.09 -10.98 2.06
CA ASP A 2 10.48 -11.68 1.01
C ASP A 2 9.52 -11.58 -0.08
N VAL A 3 8.37 -11.08 0.11
CA VAL A 3 7.46 -10.96 -0.91
C VAL A 3 7.98 -10.10 -2.01
N GLU A 4 8.50 -8.98 -1.66
CA GLU A 4 8.88 -8.13 -2.68
C GLU A 4 10.06 -8.60 -3.37
N GLU A 5 10.94 -9.31 -2.71
CA GLU A 5 12.03 -9.70 -3.43
C GLU A 5 11.67 -10.76 -4.39
N VAL A 6 10.69 -11.55 -4.12
CA VAL A 6 10.30 -12.54 -5.01
C VAL A 6 9.80 -11.91 -6.30
N VAL A 7 9.04 -10.85 -6.17
CA VAL A 7 8.55 -10.22 -7.34
C VAL A 7 9.66 -9.68 -8.18
N ILE A 8 10.62 -9.10 -7.55
CA ILE A 8 11.68 -8.51 -8.27
C ILE A 8 12.45 -9.51 -9.01
N GLU A 9 12.78 -10.62 -8.41
CA GLU A 9 13.54 -11.50 -9.10
C GLU A 9 12.84 -12.09 -10.21
N SER A 10 11.59 -12.36 -10.10
CA SER A 10 10.93 -12.98 -11.17
C SER A 10 10.93 -12.04 -12.34
N THR A 11 10.88 -10.77 -12.14
CA THR A 11 10.87 -9.94 -13.25
C THR A 11 12.17 -9.93 -13.93
N GLU A 12 13.25 -10.00 -13.23
CA GLU A 12 14.37 -9.84 -13.94
C GLU A 12 14.81 -11.06 -14.52
N THR A 13 14.53 -12.15 -14.00
CA THR A 13 15.09 -13.26 -14.53
C THR A 13 14.52 -13.59 -15.81
N ASP A 14 13.42 -13.29 -16.07
CA ASP A 14 12.96 -13.71 -17.22
C ASP A 14 13.17 -13.03 -18.27
N GLN A 15 13.42 -12.07 -18.18
CA GLN A 15 13.48 -11.39 -19.20
C GLN A 15 14.15 -11.87 -20.21
N GLU A 16 14.92 -12.33 -20.18
CA GLU A 16 15.58 -12.61 -21.16
C GLU A 16 14.89 -13.31 -22.09
N GLU A 17 14.20 -13.73 -22.11
CA GLU A 17 13.61 -14.34 -23.00
C GLU A 17 12.69 -13.89 -23.49
N GLU A 18 12.45 -13.38 -23.65
CA GLU A 18 11.82 -13.07 -24.14
C GLU A 18 11.28 -12.54 -24.61
N VAL A 19 11.31 -12.46 -24.93
CA VAL A 19 10.94 -12.05 -25.32
C VAL A 19 10.34 -11.51 -25.89
N GLU A 20 10.14 -11.40 -26.35
CA GLU A 20 9.80 -10.99 -26.88
C GLU A 20 9.19 -10.04 -27.20
N ILE A 21 8.98 -9.90 -27.80
CA ILE A 21 9.05 -8.79 -28.39
C ILE A 21 7.79 -8.25 -28.81
N GLU A 22 6.97 -8.95 -29.39
CA GLU A 22 5.77 -8.42 -29.67
C GLU A 22 5.07 -8.19 -28.53
N GLU A 23 5.37 -8.91 -27.56
CA GLU A 23 4.75 -8.57 -26.43
C GLU A 23 5.16 -7.31 -25.97
N VAL A 24 6.04 -6.73 -26.53
CA VAL A 24 6.45 -5.48 -26.07
C VAL A 24 5.35 -4.53 -26.12
N GLU A 25 4.48 -4.55 -27.07
CA GLU A 25 3.52 -3.62 -27.05
C GLU A 25 2.56 -3.88 -26.07
N GLU A 26 2.29 -5.09 -25.77
CA GLU A 26 1.45 -5.26 -24.71
C GLU A 26 2.01 -4.78 -23.49
N VAL A 27 3.30 -4.86 -23.32
CA VAL A 27 3.91 -4.37 -22.15
C VAL A 27 3.66 -2.91 -22.04
N ASP A 28 3.60 -2.19 -23.11
CA ASP A 28 3.36 -0.83 -23.00
C ASP A 28 2.04 -0.56 -22.41
N GLU A 29 1.08 -1.38 -22.58
CA GLU A 29 -0.13 -1.13 -22.01
C GLU A 29 -0.23 -1.63 -20.63
N VAL A 30 0.70 -2.41 -20.15
CA VAL A 30 0.68 -2.90 -18.79
C VAL A 30 0.97 -1.75 -17.87
N ILE A 31 0.21 -1.61 -16.83
CA ILE A 31 0.41 -0.58 -15.87
C ILE A 31 1.52 -0.99 -14.94
N GLU A 32 2.55 -0.19 -14.83
CA GLU A 32 3.62 -0.55 -13.92
C GLU A 32 3.23 -0.15 -12.52
N ASP A 33 3.82 -0.78 -11.55
CA ASP A 33 3.62 -0.48 -10.14
C ASP A 33 4.85 0.23 -9.63
N VAL A 34 4.65 1.34 -8.95
CA VAL A 34 5.75 2.18 -8.49
C VAL A 34 5.63 2.39 -6.99
N PRO A 35 6.71 2.30 -6.25
CA PRO A 35 6.62 2.55 -4.81
C PRO A 35 6.20 3.99 -4.52
N PHE A 36 5.45 4.16 -3.44
CA PHE A 36 4.99 5.48 -3.06
C PHE A 36 6.16 6.45 -2.87
N SER A 37 7.28 5.95 -2.39
CA SER A 37 8.44 6.82 -2.16
C SER A 37 9.07 7.31 -3.45
N ALA A 38 8.82 6.65 -4.57
CA ALA A 38 9.48 6.99 -5.81
C ALA A 38 8.56 7.54 -6.89
N ILE A 39 7.26 7.54 -6.67
CA ILE A 39 6.32 7.94 -7.72
C ILE A 39 6.42 9.44 -7.99
N GLN A 40 6.27 9.84 -9.23
CA GLN A 40 6.33 11.24 -9.57
C GLN A 40 5.15 12.01 -9.01
N ASP A 41 3.94 11.53 -9.20
CA ASP A 41 2.76 12.18 -8.68
C ASP A 41 2.04 11.19 -7.80
N VAL A 42 2.02 11.43 -6.50
CA VAL A 42 1.40 10.50 -5.57
C VAL A 42 -0.10 10.53 -5.72
N PRO A 43 -0.78 9.44 -5.31
CA PRO A 43 -2.25 9.45 -5.33
C PRO A 43 -2.79 10.56 -4.45
N VAL A 44 -4.00 11.01 -4.73
CA VAL A 44 -4.61 12.06 -3.96
C VAL A 44 -5.72 11.46 -3.11
N PHE A 45 -5.52 11.46 -1.81
CA PHE A 45 -6.52 10.94 -0.87
C PHE A 45 -7.66 11.96 -0.78
N PRO A 46 -8.90 11.51 -0.58
CA PRO A 46 -10.01 12.44 -0.43
C PRO A 46 -9.73 13.42 0.70
N GLY A 47 -9.87 14.70 0.42
CA GLY A 47 -9.54 15.74 1.37
C GLY A 47 -8.18 16.36 1.14
N CYS A 48 -7.36 15.76 0.29
CA CYS A 48 -6.03 16.29 0.01
C CYS A 48 -5.96 17.05 -1.30
N GLU A 49 -7.09 17.27 -1.93
CA GLU A 49 -7.11 17.90 -3.25
C GLU A 49 -6.61 19.33 -3.24
N LYS A 50 -6.69 19.99 -2.11
CA LYS A 50 -6.27 21.37 -2.03
C LYS A 50 -4.77 21.54 -2.12
N TYR A 51 -4.00 20.48 -1.93
CA TYR A 51 -2.57 20.60 -1.99
C TYR A 51 -2.10 20.41 -3.44
N THR A 52 -1.06 21.15 -3.81
CA THR A 52 -0.60 21.12 -5.19
C THR A 52 0.78 20.51 -5.37
N THR A 53 1.56 20.39 -4.30
CA THR A 53 2.88 19.79 -4.45
C THR A 53 2.85 18.34 -4.03
N ASN A 54 3.76 17.58 -4.59
CA ASN A 54 3.85 16.17 -4.29
C ASN A 54 4.14 15.94 -2.81
N GLU A 55 5.00 16.76 -2.24
CA GLU A 55 5.35 16.59 -0.84
C GLU A 55 4.17 16.86 0.07
N GLU A 56 3.39 17.88 -0.22
CA GLU A 56 2.22 18.16 0.59
C GLU A 56 1.20 17.04 0.46
N ARG A 57 1.05 16.49 -0.74
CA ARG A 57 0.12 15.42 -0.96
C ARG A 57 0.55 14.13 -0.26
N LYS A 58 1.87 13.88 -0.23
CA LYS A 58 2.39 12.72 0.49
C LYS A 58 2.10 12.84 1.97
N LYS A 59 2.35 14.01 2.54
CA LYS A 59 2.13 14.21 3.95
C LYS A 59 0.66 14.11 4.28
N CYS A 60 -0.19 14.71 3.45
CA CYS A 60 -1.62 14.67 3.67
C CYS A 60 -2.13 13.24 3.61
N MET A 61 -1.70 12.48 2.62
CA MET A 61 -2.12 11.09 2.50
C MET A 61 -1.68 10.27 3.69
N SER A 62 -0.42 10.42 4.09
CA SER A 62 0.08 9.63 5.21
C SER A 62 -0.68 9.94 6.50
N GLU A 63 -1.01 11.20 6.72
CA GLU A 63 -1.76 11.55 7.91
C GLU A 63 -3.19 11.04 7.83
N LYS A 64 -3.83 11.15 6.67
CA LYS A 64 -5.20 10.69 6.54
C LYS A 64 -5.30 9.18 6.66
N VAL A 65 -4.37 8.47 6.07
CA VAL A 65 -4.35 7.01 6.16
C VAL A 65 -4.15 6.59 7.60
N ARG A 66 -3.20 7.24 8.30
CA ARG A 66 -2.94 6.88 9.67
C ARG A 66 -4.15 7.15 10.56
N LYS A 67 -4.82 8.29 10.37
CA LYS A 67 -5.99 8.58 11.15
C LYS A 67 -7.12 7.61 10.86
N PHE A 68 -7.30 7.26 9.58
CA PHE A 68 -8.34 6.32 9.20
C PHE A 68 -8.12 4.99 9.89
N VAL A 69 -6.89 4.50 9.84
CA VAL A 69 -6.57 3.20 10.41
C VAL A 69 -6.69 3.24 11.94
N ASN A 70 -6.13 4.26 12.57
CA ASN A 70 -6.18 4.34 14.02
C ASN A 70 -7.61 4.40 14.54
N LYS A 71 -8.49 5.03 13.80
CA LYS A 71 -9.84 5.14 14.25
C LYS A 71 -10.62 3.84 14.12
N ARG A 72 -10.26 3.01 13.16
CA ARG A 72 -11.01 1.80 12.87
C ARG A 72 -10.37 0.51 13.34
N PHE A 73 -9.09 0.54 13.67
CA PHE A 73 -8.41 -0.66 14.11
C PHE A 73 -8.90 -1.02 15.51
N ASP A 74 -9.24 -2.28 15.70
CA ASP A 74 -9.75 -2.75 16.98
C ASP A 74 -8.58 -2.96 17.92
N THR A 75 -8.22 -1.92 18.68
CA THR A 75 -7.07 -2.00 19.55
C THR A 75 -7.32 -2.89 20.76
N GLY A 76 -8.58 -3.22 21.06
CA GLY A 76 -8.85 -4.15 22.14
C GLY A 76 -8.56 -5.59 21.77
N LEU A 77 -8.38 -5.85 20.48
CA LEU A 77 -8.13 -7.20 20.03
C LEU A 77 -6.88 -7.79 20.65
N GLY A 78 -5.83 -7.00 20.78
CA GLY A 78 -4.59 -7.52 21.35
C GLY A 78 -4.76 -8.02 22.76
N SER A 79 -5.50 -7.29 23.57
CA SER A 79 -5.75 -7.72 24.93
C SER A 79 -6.57 -9.00 24.91
N ASP A 80 -7.57 -9.09 24.05
CA ASP A 80 -8.38 -10.30 23.98
C ASP A 80 -7.56 -11.51 23.57
N LEU A 81 -6.47 -11.30 22.86
CA LEU A 81 -5.60 -12.39 22.45
C LEU A 81 -4.50 -12.67 23.44
N GLY A 82 -4.51 -11.98 24.56
CA GLY A 82 -3.47 -12.20 25.57
C GLY A 82 -2.13 -11.57 25.24
N LEU A 83 -2.12 -10.63 24.32
CA LEU A 83 -0.88 -9.95 23.97
C LEU A 83 -0.69 -8.73 24.84
N SER A 84 0.52 -8.24 24.93
CA SER A 84 0.82 -7.07 25.73
C SER A 84 1.91 -6.27 25.08
N GLY A 85 2.11 -5.06 25.54
CA GLY A 85 3.19 -4.21 25.10
C GLY A 85 2.93 -3.59 23.75
N ILE A 86 4.00 -3.29 23.04
CA ILE A 86 3.90 -2.65 21.75
C ILE A 86 3.84 -3.72 20.68
N ASN A 87 2.84 -3.62 19.85
CA ASN A 87 2.68 -4.58 18.77
C ASN A 87 2.62 -3.85 17.45
N ARG A 88 3.15 -4.44 16.40
CA ARG A 88 3.22 -3.84 15.09
C ARG A 88 2.56 -4.73 14.07
N VAL A 89 1.85 -4.09 13.17
CA VAL A 89 1.26 -4.77 12.03
C VAL A 89 1.75 -4.03 10.81
N TYR A 90 2.36 -4.74 9.88
CA TYR A 90 2.87 -4.11 8.67
C TYR A 90 1.94 -4.47 7.54
N VAL A 91 1.37 -3.47 6.88
CA VAL A 91 0.43 -3.72 5.79
C VAL A 91 0.98 -3.12 4.52
N GLN A 92 1.02 -3.91 3.47
CA GLN A 92 1.38 -3.42 2.16
C GLN A 92 0.14 -3.49 1.29
N PHE A 93 -0.13 -2.45 0.54
CA PHE A 93 -1.27 -2.47 -0.35
C PHE A 93 -0.95 -1.63 -1.58
N LYS A 94 -1.79 -1.75 -2.58
CA LYS A 94 -1.56 -1.03 -3.81
C LYS A 94 -2.76 -0.15 -4.09
N ILE A 95 -2.51 1.08 -4.53
CA ILE A 95 -3.53 1.96 -5.05
C ILE A 95 -3.44 1.76 -6.55
N SER A 96 -4.45 1.14 -7.14
CA SER A 96 -4.37 0.76 -8.54
C SER A 96 -4.38 1.96 -9.46
N ALA A 97 -4.17 1.74 -10.73
CA ALA A 97 -4.23 2.82 -11.69
C ALA A 97 -5.61 3.44 -11.80
N LYS A 98 -6.61 2.81 -11.21
CA LYS A 98 -7.95 3.37 -11.16
C LYS A 98 -8.24 4.01 -9.80
N GLY A 99 -7.31 3.97 -8.89
CA GLY A 99 -7.48 4.58 -7.57
C GLY A 99 -8.07 3.66 -6.52
N ASN A 100 -8.24 2.38 -6.81
CA ASN A 100 -8.82 1.45 -5.85
C ASN A 100 -7.75 0.82 -4.98
N ILE A 101 -8.13 0.40 -3.79
CA ILE A 101 -7.21 -0.30 -2.91
C ILE A 101 -7.26 -1.78 -3.26
N VAL A 102 -6.11 -2.35 -3.60
CA VAL A 102 -6.04 -3.76 -3.98
C VAL A 102 -4.79 -4.40 -3.41
N ASP A 103 -4.72 -5.70 -3.49
CA ASP A 103 -3.54 -6.48 -3.10
C ASP A 103 -3.09 -6.15 -1.68
N VAL A 104 -4.00 -6.17 -0.75
CA VAL A 104 -3.70 -5.88 0.64
C VAL A 104 -3.10 -7.10 1.31
N ARG A 105 -1.93 -6.94 1.91
CA ARG A 105 -1.28 -8.02 2.63
C ARG A 105 -0.69 -7.48 3.91
N ALA A 106 -0.86 -8.20 4.99
CA ALA A 106 -0.36 -7.76 6.29
C ALA A 106 0.50 -8.83 6.92
N GLN A 107 1.41 -8.39 7.78
CA GLN A 107 2.22 -9.28 8.59
C GLN A 107 2.14 -8.79 10.02
N ALA A 108 1.97 -9.71 10.95
CA ALA A 108 1.88 -9.37 12.36
C ALA A 108 2.26 -10.58 13.19
N SER A 109 2.44 -10.38 14.49
CA SER A 109 2.82 -11.48 15.37
C SER A 109 1.68 -12.46 15.63
N HIS A 110 0.46 -12.10 15.31
CA HIS A 110 -0.67 -12.99 15.52
C HIS A 110 -1.59 -12.94 14.30
N PRO A 111 -2.12 -14.08 13.87
CA PRO A 111 -2.98 -14.10 12.69
C PRO A 111 -4.19 -13.18 12.78
N LYS A 112 -4.75 -13.02 13.98
CA LYS A 112 -5.92 -12.16 14.13
C LYS A 112 -5.54 -10.69 13.94
N LEU A 113 -4.34 -10.28 14.34
CA LEU A 113 -3.88 -8.93 14.11
C LEU A 113 -3.64 -8.71 12.63
N LYS A 114 -3.15 -9.73 11.94
CA LYS A 114 -2.94 -9.64 10.52
C LYS A 114 -4.27 -9.44 9.82
N GLU A 115 -5.28 -10.23 10.19
CA GLU A 115 -6.59 -10.11 9.60
C GLU A 115 -7.19 -8.74 9.84
N GLU A 116 -6.99 -8.21 11.05
CA GLU A 116 -7.54 -6.90 11.38
C GLU A 116 -6.88 -5.81 10.55
N GLY A 117 -5.58 -5.87 10.36
CA GLY A 117 -4.88 -4.90 9.52
C GLY A 117 -5.40 -4.93 8.10
N GLU A 118 -5.59 -6.13 7.56
CA GLU A 118 -6.09 -6.26 6.20
C GLU A 118 -7.53 -5.75 6.11
N ARG A 119 -8.35 -6.04 7.11
CA ARG A 119 -9.75 -5.62 7.11
C ARG A 119 -9.85 -4.10 7.08
N VAL A 120 -9.08 -3.44 7.91
CA VAL A 120 -9.17 -1.99 8.02
C VAL A 120 -8.65 -1.32 6.76
N VAL A 121 -7.52 -1.79 6.24
CA VAL A 121 -6.94 -1.18 5.06
C VAL A 121 -7.83 -1.38 3.84
N ASN A 122 -8.52 -2.51 3.76
CA ASN A 122 -9.43 -2.74 2.65
C ASN A 122 -10.62 -1.77 2.67
N LYS A 123 -10.82 -1.06 3.76
CA LYS A 123 -11.91 -0.09 3.83
C LYS A 123 -11.48 1.33 3.49
N LEU A 124 -10.21 1.53 3.16
CA LEU A 124 -9.78 2.86 2.75
C LEU A 124 -10.56 3.30 1.51
N PRO A 125 -10.84 4.59 1.41
CA PRO A 125 -11.61 5.06 0.26
C PRO A 125 -10.79 5.07 -1.02
N ASP A 126 -11.48 5.12 -2.14
CA ASP A 126 -10.80 5.25 -3.42
C ASP A 126 -10.13 6.60 -3.49
N MET A 127 -9.07 6.68 -4.27
CA MET A 127 -8.28 7.88 -4.40
C MET A 127 -8.10 8.21 -5.87
N LYS A 128 -7.63 9.41 -6.15
CA LYS A 128 -7.17 9.68 -7.49
C LYS A 128 -5.86 8.95 -7.67
N PRO A 129 -5.67 8.25 -8.77
CA PRO A 129 -4.47 7.41 -8.90
C PRO A 129 -3.20 8.21 -9.01
N GLY A 130 -2.10 7.60 -8.64
CA GLY A 130 -0.79 8.19 -8.84
C GLY A 130 -0.43 8.15 -10.30
N LYS A 131 0.52 8.97 -10.69
CA LYS A 131 0.92 9.04 -12.08
C LYS A 131 2.41 9.02 -12.23
N GLN A 132 2.86 8.44 -13.32
CA GLN A 132 4.25 8.42 -13.67
C GLN A 132 4.32 8.82 -15.13
N ARG A 133 5.02 9.89 -15.42
CA ARG A 133 5.11 10.41 -16.78
C ARG A 133 3.74 10.67 -17.36
N GLY A 134 2.84 11.22 -16.54
CA GLY A 134 1.51 11.59 -16.99
C GLY A 134 0.53 10.46 -17.11
N LYS A 135 0.94 9.22 -16.83
CA LYS A 135 0.05 8.08 -16.96
C LYS A 135 -0.30 7.54 -15.60
N ALA A 136 -1.52 7.12 -15.41
CA ALA A 136 -1.94 6.52 -14.15
C ALA A 136 -1.26 5.17 -13.99
N VAL A 137 -0.69 4.92 -12.83
CA VAL A 137 0.01 3.67 -12.56
C VAL A 137 -0.41 3.17 -11.19
N GLY A 138 -0.09 1.93 -10.89
CA GLY A 138 -0.30 1.40 -9.55
C GLY A 138 0.77 1.93 -8.62
N VAL A 139 0.40 2.18 -7.36
CA VAL A 139 1.35 2.69 -6.38
C VAL A 139 1.35 1.76 -5.19
N ILE A 140 2.53 1.30 -4.80
CA ILE A 140 2.67 0.40 -3.67
C ILE A 140 2.95 1.21 -2.43
N TYR A 141 2.14 1.02 -1.40
CA TYR A 141 2.24 1.77 -0.16
C TYR A 141 2.47 0.80 0.98
N GLN A 142 3.40 1.13 1.85
CA GLN A 142 3.69 0.30 3.00
C GLN A 142 3.32 1.07 4.24
N LEU A 143 2.48 0.49 5.06
CA LEU A 143 1.93 1.15 6.23
C LEU A 143 2.27 0.36 7.48
N PRO A 144 3.12 0.88 8.34
CA PRO A 144 3.35 0.24 9.63
C PRO A 144 2.31 0.76 10.61
N ILE A 145 1.65 -0.16 11.29
CA ILE A 145 0.69 0.19 12.32
C ILE A 145 1.29 -0.24 13.65
N THR A 146 1.48 0.69 14.55
CA THR A 146 2.05 0.39 15.85
C THR A 146 1.03 0.77 16.90
N PHE A 147 0.77 -0.13 17.82
CA PHE A 147 -0.16 0.19 18.89
C PHE A 147 0.30 -0.46 20.17
N LYS A 148 -0.09 0.14 21.26
CA LYS A 148 0.28 -0.34 22.58
C LYS A 148 -0.93 -0.97 23.21
N ILE A 149 -0.78 -2.20 23.68
CA ILE A 149 -1.86 -2.92 24.29
C ILE A 149 -1.86 -2.58 25.76
N GLN A 150 -3.03 -2.18 26.26
CA GLN A 150 -3.15 -1.81 27.65
C GLN A 150 -3.70 -2.97 28.41
N ASP A 151 -3.20 -3.21 29.57
CA ASP A 151 -3.66 -4.32 30.40
C ASP A 151 -4.84 -3.98 31.21
#